data_7e19c628d715229e378ec696496a746c
#
_entry.id   7e19c628d715229e378ec696496a746c
#
_cell.length_a   1.000
_cell.length_b   1.000
_cell.length_c   1.000
_cell.angle_alpha   90.00
_cell.angle_beta   90.00
_cell.angle_gamma   90.00
#
_symmetry.space_group_name_H-M   'P 1'
#
loop_
_entity.id
_entity.type
_entity.pdbx_description
1 polymer ?
#
loop_
_entity_poly.entity_id
_entity_poly.type
_entity_poly.pdbx_seq_one_letter_code
_entity_poly.pdbx_strand_id
1 'polypeptide(L)'
;KSALVSALAFAQYFIIKGTEPEQKIPLKPFLLDKKHRNRNSSFSFTILVDELIYEYSFTLSREKVIYEKLDLILKKSVKNIFERLDNGEKPKVQINSVPKEYLSILNLIGNNTTRNNQLFLTGTIYQNSDCFRPLYNWFKNTIVIIGPESKFVPILSLASKKNKDQYSKLLNAFDTGIIDLLLQKCDISDTDQKMLTTIFQDRIKNEEEFFMPNYGSKDRSVYRISKDLIEVYRIVSAHKNVDGKPVVFSFADESDGTNRLLDLLPAFIELTNQTGKVYVIDELDRSLHTKLSKTLLKYYLNSCNENSRSQLI
;
A
#
# COMPACT_ATOMS: atom_id res chain seq x y z
N LYS A 1 -1.85 17.23 9.07
CA LYS A 1 -2.09 16.34 7.92
C LYS A 1 -1.32 15.02 8.07
N SER A 2 0.00 15.03 8.23
CA SER A 2 0.84 13.81 8.36
C SER A 2 0.45 12.91 9.52
N ALA A 3 -0.07 13.45 10.63
CA ALA A 3 -0.59 12.65 11.73
C ALA A 3 -1.81 11.79 11.32
N LEU A 4 -2.70 12.32 10.46
CA LEU A 4 -3.83 11.58 9.92
C LEU A 4 -3.35 10.45 9.00
N VAL A 5 -2.42 10.75 8.08
CA VAL A 5 -1.85 9.73 7.19
C VAL A 5 -1.14 8.63 7.97
N SER A 6 -0.39 9.00 9.01
CA SER A 6 0.25 8.04 9.92
C SER A 6 -0.78 7.17 10.68
N ALA A 7 -1.92 7.76 11.08
CA ALA A 7 -3.00 7.01 11.73
C ALA A 7 -3.67 6.03 10.76
N LEU A 8 -3.89 6.44 9.50
CA LEU A 8 -4.41 5.54 8.45
C LEU A 8 -3.45 4.39 8.15
N ALA A 9 -2.15 4.69 8.03
CA ALA A 9 -1.12 3.68 7.81
C ALA A 9 -1.04 2.67 8.97
N PHE A 10 -1.12 3.17 10.22
CA PHE A 10 -1.21 2.32 11.39
C PHE A 10 -2.45 1.42 11.36
N ALA A 11 -3.63 2.00 11.07
CA ALA A 11 -4.88 1.23 11.03
C ALA A 11 -4.82 0.14 9.94
N GLN A 12 -4.35 0.47 8.74
CA GLN A 12 -4.15 -0.50 7.66
C GLN A 12 -3.19 -1.62 8.09
N TYR A 13 -2.03 -1.26 8.64
CA TYR A 13 -1.05 -2.24 9.11
C TYR A 13 -1.64 -3.17 10.17
N PHE A 14 -2.36 -2.59 11.15
CA PHE A 14 -2.97 -3.34 12.25
C PHE A 14 -4.08 -4.30 11.77
N ILE A 15 -4.89 -3.89 10.78
CA ILE A 15 -5.89 -4.76 10.16
C ILE A 15 -5.21 -5.92 9.41
N ILE A 16 -4.12 -5.63 8.67
CA ILE A 16 -3.49 -6.63 7.80
C ILE A 16 -2.57 -7.58 8.58
N LYS A 17 -1.75 -7.05 9.49
CA LYS A 17 -0.70 -7.80 10.20
C LYS A 17 -1.06 -8.13 11.64
N GLY A 18 -1.98 -7.35 12.27
CA GLY A 18 -2.25 -7.50 13.70
C GLY A 18 -1.01 -7.26 14.56
N THR A 19 -0.95 -7.97 15.69
CA THR A 19 0.15 -7.97 16.65
C THR A 19 0.53 -9.42 16.99
N GLU A 20 1.76 -9.61 17.44
CA GLU A 20 2.16 -10.89 18.03
C GLU A 20 1.46 -11.14 19.37
N PRO A 21 1.37 -12.41 19.83
CA PRO A 21 0.87 -12.73 21.16
C PRO A 21 1.58 -11.87 22.23
N GLU A 22 0.81 -11.37 23.20
CA GLU A 22 1.30 -10.56 24.33
C GLU A 22 1.98 -9.22 23.97
N GLN A 23 2.16 -8.94 22.68
CA GLN A 23 2.72 -7.68 22.22
C GLN A 23 1.75 -6.53 22.47
N LYS A 24 2.24 -5.41 22.98
CA LYS A 24 1.45 -4.17 23.06
C LYS A 24 1.15 -3.64 21.67
N ILE A 25 -0.06 -3.10 21.51
CA ILE A 25 -0.46 -2.42 20.27
C ILE A 25 0.37 -1.14 20.15
N PRO A 26 1.11 -0.92 19.02
CA PRO A 26 2.05 0.18 18.89
C PRO A 26 1.35 1.52 18.58
N LEU A 27 0.35 1.86 19.40
CA LEU A 27 -0.35 3.14 19.32
C LEU A 27 0.57 4.29 19.71
N LYS A 28 0.55 5.35 18.93
CA LYS A 28 1.21 6.62 19.23
C LYS A 28 0.17 7.60 19.79
N PRO A 29 0.10 7.84 21.11
CA PRO A 29 -0.88 8.74 21.69
C PRO A 29 -0.57 10.19 21.36
N PHE A 30 -1.59 11.05 21.41
CA PHE A 30 -1.40 12.48 21.32
C PHE A 30 -0.71 13.01 22.59
N LEU A 31 0.56 13.42 22.48
CA LEU A 31 1.41 13.74 23.62
C LEU A 31 1.23 15.18 24.12
N LEU A 32 0.69 16.07 23.30
CA LEU A 32 0.59 17.51 23.64
C LEU A 32 -0.49 17.81 24.67
N ASP A 33 -1.41 16.89 24.91
CA ASP A 33 -2.43 17.03 25.96
C ASP A 33 -2.35 15.84 26.92
N LYS A 34 -2.10 16.13 28.20
CA LYS A 34 -2.05 15.11 29.28
C LYS A 34 -3.34 14.27 29.36
N LYS A 35 -4.51 14.89 29.11
CA LYS A 35 -5.81 14.19 29.14
C LYS A 35 -5.95 13.17 28.04
N HIS A 36 -5.25 13.33 26.91
CA HIS A 36 -5.35 12.42 25.76
C HIS A 36 -4.30 11.30 25.73
N ARG A 37 -3.25 11.39 26.54
CA ARG A 37 -2.17 10.39 26.57
C ARG A 37 -2.64 8.96 26.84
N ASN A 38 -3.67 8.80 27.67
CA ASN A 38 -4.19 7.52 28.09
C ASN A 38 -5.57 7.20 27.49
N ARG A 39 -6.04 8.01 26.55
CA ARG A 39 -7.32 7.71 25.88
C ARG A 39 -7.15 6.64 24.83
N ASN A 40 -8.21 5.87 24.64
CA ASN A 40 -8.30 4.91 23.56
C ASN A 40 -8.32 5.64 22.21
N SER A 41 -7.77 4.99 21.19
CA SER A 41 -7.80 5.49 19.80
C SER A 41 -8.91 4.78 19.03
N SER A 42 -9.77 5.56 18.37
CA SER A 42 -10.89 5.03 17.58
C SER A 42 -10.67 5.31 16.09
N PHE A 43 -11.03 4.33 15.28
CA PHE A 43 -10.98 4.38 13.82
C PHE A 43 -12.34 3.98 13.27
N SER A 44 -12.78 4.66 12.21
CA SER A 44 -13.98 4.31 11.45
C SER A 44 -13.73 4.54 9.97
N PHE A 45 -14.14 3.58 9.15
CA PHE A 45 -13.98 3.55 7.71
C PHE A 45 -15.32 3.22 7.06
N THR A 46 -15.81 4.11 6.20
CA THR A 46 -16.93 3.82 5.30
C THR A 46 -16.36 3.50 3.93
N ILE A 47 -16.51 2.26 3.49
CA ILE A 47 -15.85 1.73 2.28
C ILE A 47 -16.83 1.00 1.38
N LEU A 48 -16.55 1.05 0.08
CA LEU A 48 -17.28 0.30 -0.95
C LEU A 48 -16.51 -0.98 -1.28
N VAL A 49 -17.14 -2.13 -1.06
CA VAL A 49 -16.60 -3.45 -1.38
C VAL A 49 -17.67 -4.23 -2.14
N ASP A 50 -17.37 -4.71 -3.35
CA ASP A 50 -18.30 -5.50 -4.18
C ASP A 50 -19.70 -4.86 -4.29
N GLU A 51 -19.75 -3.54 -4.61
CA GLU A 51 -20.97 -2.72 -4.73
C GLU A 51 -21.79 -2.58 -3.43
N LEU A 52 -21.25 -3.00 -2.29
CA LEU A 52 -21.87 -2.85 -0.97
C LEU A 52 -21.07 -1.86 -0.13
N ILE A 53 -21.76 -1.03 0.64
CA ILE A 53 -21.16 -0.04 1.52
C ILE A 53 -21.07 -0.62 2.93
N TYR A 54 -19.86 -0.71 3.45
CA TYR A 54 -19.59 -1.16 4.82
C TYR A 54 -19.07 -0.01 5.67
N GLU A 55 -19.49 0.02 6.93
CA GLU A 55 -18.83 0.81 7.97
C GLU A 55 -18.10 -0.15 8.91
N TYR A 56 -16.77 -0.06 8.92
CA TYR A 56 -15.91 -0.82 9.80
C TYR A 56 -15.24 0.09 10.81
N SER A 57 -15.48 -0.17 12.09
CA SER A 57 -14.97 0.65 13.17
C SER A 57 -14.33 -0.19 14.28
N PHE A 58 -13.31 0.37 14.93
CA PHE A 58 -12.67 -0.25 16.08
C PHE A 58 -12.03 0.78 17.00
N THR A 59 -11.96 0.43 18.28
CA THR A 59 -11.33 1.24 19.32
C THR A 59 -10.28 0.42 20.04
N LEU A 60 -9.10 1.01 20.20
CA LEU A 60 -7.91 0.36 20.74
C LEU A 60 -7.38 1.08 21.98
N SER A 61 -6.96 0.32 22.98
CA SER A 61 -5.96 0.73 23.97
C SER A 61 -4.58 0.23 23.53
N ARG A 62 -3.52 0.54 24.28
CA ARG A 62 -2.18 -0.02 24.03
C ARG A 62 -2.08 -1.53 24.27
N GLU A 63 -3.04 -2.10 24.98
CA GLU A 63 -3.00 -3.49 25.44
C GLU A 63 -4.00 -4.37 24.70
N LYS A 64 -5.15 -3.81 24.34
CA LYS A 64 -6.23 -4.59 23.78
C LYS A 64 -7.16 -3.82 22.84
N VAL A 65 -7.92 -4.58 22.06
CA VAL A 65 -9.07 -4.11 21.30
C VAL A 65 -10.25 -3.93 22.27
N ILE A 66 -10.72 -2.71 22.43
CA ILE A 66 -11.84 -2.37 23.32
C ILE A 66 -13.18 -2.60 22.62
N TYR A 67 -13.23 -2.29 21.35
CA TYR A 67 -14.43 -2.35 20.54
C TYR A 67 -14.07 -2.66 19.09
N GLU A 68 -14.90 -3.43 18.40
CA GLU A 68 -14.81 -3.67 16.98
C GLU A 68 -16.20 -3.96 16.41
N LYS A 69 -16.54 -3.34 15.29
CA LYS A 69 -17.86 -3.44 14.69
C LYS A 69 -17.79 -3.40 13.17
N LEU A 70 -18.63 -4.20 12.53
CA LEU A 70 -18.87 -4.17 11.11
C LEU A 70 -20.37 -4.03 10.83
N ASP A 71 -20.71 -2.99 10.11
CA ASP A 71 -22.07 -2.72 9.65
C ASP A 71 -22.11 -2.72 8.11
N LEU A 72 -23.21 -3.24 7.56
CA LEU A 72 -23.58 -3.07 6.15
C LEU A 72 -24.60 -1.95 6.04
N ILE A 73 -24.25 -0.91 5.28
CA ILE A 73 -25.11 0.25 5.06
C ILE A 73 -25.99 -0.01 3.86
N LEU A 74 -27.28 -0.07 4.08
CA LEU A 74 -28.32 -0.23 3.05
C LEU A 74 -28.99 1.13 2.78
N LYS A 75 -29.75 1.25 1.69
CA LYS A 75 -30.43 2.48 1.30
C LYS A 75 -31.32 3.08 2.39
N LYS A 76 -31.95 2.28 3.25
CA LYS A 76 -32.93 2.70 4.26
C LYS A 76 -32.65 2.18 5.69
N SER A 77 -31.60 1.39 5.87
CA SER A 77 -31.28 0.75 7.16
C SER A 77 -29.81 0.42 7.26
N VAL A 78 -29.37 0.16 8.47
CA VAL A 78 -28.02 -0.35 8.76
C VAL A 78 -28.19 -1.76 9.33
N LYS A 79 -27.45 -2.71 8.77
CA LYS A 79 -27.47 -4.10 9.18
C LYS A 79 -26.16 -4.43 9.89
N ASN A 80 -26.21 -4.65 11.18
CA ASN A 80 -25.04 -5.07 11.92
C ASN A 80 -24.63 -6.49 11.52
N ILE A 81 -23.37 -6.66 11.14
CA ILE A 81 -22.80 -7.96 10.77
C ILE A 81 -22.20 -8.64 11.98
N PHE A 82 -21.31 -7.95 12.69
CA PHE A 82 -20.79 -8.39 13.98
C PHE A 82 -20.43 -7.21 14.86
N GLU A 83 -20.40 -7.48 16.15
CA GLU A 83 -19.94 -6.54 17.17
C GLU A 83 -19.10 -7.27 18.23
N ARG A 84 -17.99 -6.66 18.62
CA ARG A 84 -17.11 -7.15 19.68
C ARG A 84 -16.94 -6.08 20.73
N LEU A 85 -17.16 -6.48 21.97
CA LEU A 85 -16.99 -5.65 23.17
C LEU A 85 -16.02 -6.32 24.14
N ASP A 86 -15.13 -5.51 24.70
CA ASP A 86 -14.29 -5.92 25.82
C ASP A 86 -15.06 -5.66 27.14
N ASN A 87 -15.47 -6.73 27.81
CA ASN A 87 -16.20 -6.67 29.07
C ASN A 87 -15.29 -6.84 30.30
N GLY A 88 -13.95 -6.74 30.13
CA GLY A 88 -12.99 -6.96 31.23
C GLY A 88 -12.60 -8.42 31.46
N GLU A 89 -13.37 -9.35 30.91
CA GLU A 89 -13.09 -10.80 30.85
C GLU A 89 -12.56 -11.16 29.44
N LYS A 90 -12.85 -12.34 28.94
CA LYS A 90 -12.59 -12.69 27.56
C LYS A 90 -13.47 -11.87 26.61
N PRO A 91 -12.92 -11.32 25.52
CA PRO A 91 -13.72 -10.57 24.55
C PRO A 91 -14.82 -11.45 23.97
N LYS A 92 -16.05 -10.92 23.93
CA LYS A 92 -17.18 -11.57 23.28
C LYS A 92 -17.44 -10.95 21.93
N VAL A 93 -17.54 -11.79 20.90
CA VAL A 93 -17.97 -11.40 19.57
C VAL A 93 -19.40 -11.88 19.37
N GLN A 94 -20.29 -10.95 19.08
CA GLN A 94 -21.67 -11.22 18.72
C GLN A 94 -21.79 -11.19 17.19
N ILE A 95 -22.14 -12.33 16.60
CA ILE A 95 -22.35 -12.46 15.15
C ILE A 95 -23.85 -12.32 14.86
N ASN A 96 -24.22 -11.30 14.11
CA ASN A 96 -25.64 -10.97 13.89
C ASN A 96 -26.12 -11.31 12.48
N SER A 97 -25.25 -11.16 11.47
CA SER A 97 -25.71 -11.30 10.09
C SER A 97 -24.62 -11.77 9.16
N VAL A 98 -24.47 -13.09 9.07
CA VAL A 98 -23.53 -13.77 8.16
C VAL A 98 -24.24 -14.96 7.50
N PRO A 99 -23.73 -15.48 6.38
CA PRO A 99 -24.21 -16.75 5.82
C PRO A 99 -24.10 -17.88 6.85
N LYS A 100 -25.10 -18.77 6.88
CA LYS A 100 -25.23 -19.82 7.90
C LYS A 100 -24.01 -20.75 7.97
N GLU A 101 -23.39 -21.02 6.84
CA GLU A 101 -22.19 -21.87 6.72
C GLU A 101 -20.98 -21.32 7.50
N TYR A 102 -20.89 -20.00 7.69
CA TYR A 102 -19.82 -19.38 8.45
C TYR A 102 -20.10 -19.20 9.94
N LEU A 103 -21.38 -19.30 10.37
CA LEU A 103 -21.78 -18.91 11.72
C LEU A 103 -21.03 -19.70 12.81
N SER A 104 -20.91 -21.01 12.65
CA SER A 104 -20.27 -21.87 13.67
C SER A 104 -18.77 -21.59 13.77
N ILE A 105 -18.07 -21.48 12.66
CA ILE A 105 -16.63 -21.18 12.64
C ILE A 105 -16.32 -19.77 13.15
N LEU A 106 -17.13 -18.78 12.79
CA LEU A 106 -16.96 -17.41 13.26
C LEU A 106 -17.20 -17.27 14.76
N ASN A 107 -18.19 -17.97 15.32
CA ASN A 107 -18.40 -18.02 16.77
C ASN A 107 -17.22 -18.68 17.50
N LEU A 108 -16.66 -19.75 16.95
CA LEU A 108 -15.45 -20.39 17.50
C LEU A 108 -14.28 -19.42 17.49
N ILE A 109 -14.02 -18.76 16.34
CA ILE A 109 -12.94 -17.80 16.20
C ILE A 109 -13.13 -16.63 17.18
N GLY A 110 -14.30 -16.03 17.20
CA GLY A 110 -14.58 -14.85 18.02
C GLY A 110 -14.46 -15.08 19.50
N ASN A 111 -14.90 -16.24 19.99
CA ASN A 111 -14.96 -16.50 21.43
C ASN A 111 -13.76 -17.29 21.98
N ASN A 112 -13.00 -17.99 21.13
CA ASN A 112 -11.95 -18.90 21.61
C ASN A 112 -10.55 -18.57 21.10
N THR A 113 -10.38 -18.13 19.83
CA THR A 113 -9.06 -18.00 19.22
C THR A 113 -8.62 -16.57 18.96
N THR A 114 -9.56 -15.60 18.95
CA THR A 114 -9.19 -14.18 18.77
C THR A 114 -8.56 -13.64 20.04
N ARG A 115 -7.33 -13.17 19.92
CA ARG A 115 -6.59 -12.58 21.06
C ARG A 115 -7.12 -11.20 21.43
N ASN A 116 -6.86 -10.78 22.69
CA ASN A 116 -7.28 -9.47 23.16
C ASN A 116 -6.65 -8.32 22.35
N ASN A 117 -5.41 -8.49 21.89
CA ASN A 117 -4.65 -7.51 21.12
C ASN A 117 -4.78 -7.68 19.60
N GLN A 118 -5.74 -8.45 19.11
CA GLN A 118 -5.98 -8.74 17.70
C GLN A 118 -7.41 -8.40 17.32
N LEU A 119 -7.62 -7.79 16.15
CA LEU A 119 -8.97 -7.59 15.58
C LEU A 119 -9.61 -8.95 15.22
N PHE A 120 -10.91 -9.06 15.39
CA PHE A 120 -11.66 -10.24 14.99
C PHE A 120 -11.58 -10.45 13.47
N LEU A 121 -11.72 -9.38 12.68
CA LEU A 121 -11.51 -9.43 11.23
C LEU A 121 -10.17 -10.08 10.86
N THR A 122 -9.08 -9.64 11.49
CA THR A 122 -7.74 -10.21 11.26
C THR A 122 -7.66 -11.67 11.70
N GLY A 123 -8.28 -11.98 12.84
CA GLY A 123 -8.37 -13.35 13.38
C GLY A 123 -9.06 -14.32 12.42
N THR A 124 -10.14 -13.89 11.76
CA THR A 124 -10.87 -14.73 10.80
C THR A 124 -9.99 -15.11 9.60
N ILE A 125 -9.20 -14.16 9.10
CA ILE A 125 -8.29 -14.40 7.96
C ILE A 125 -7.16 -15.37 8.35
N TYR A 126 -6.60 -15.21 9.55
CA TYR A 126 -5.53 -16.11 10.04
C TYR A 126 -6.02 -17.53 10.31
N GLN A 127 -7.31 -17.71 10.58
CA GLN A 127 -7.97 -19.01 10.70
C GLN A 127 -8.57 -19.51 9.38
N ASN A 128 -8.14 -18.92 8.23
CA ASN A 128 -8.57 -19.28 6.89
C ASN A 128 -10.09 -19.20 6.64
N SER A 129 -10.80 -18.34 7.35
CA SER A 129 -12.20 -18.05 7.05
C SER A 129 -12.30 -16.99 5.95
N ASP A 130 -13.05 -17.30 4.89
CA ASP A 130 -13.21 -16.42 3.74
C ASP A 130 -14.36 -15.40 3.87
N CYS A 131 -15.18 -15.52 4.94
CA CYS A 131 -16.37 -14.69 5.12
C CYS A 131 -16.11 -13.18 4.99
N PHE A 132 -15.00 -12.70 5.56
CA PHE A 132 -14.62 -11.29 5.54
C PHE A 132 -13.41 -11.01 4.64
N ARG A 133 -13.02 -11.95 3.80
CA ARG A 133 -11.86 -11.80 2.89
C ARG A 133 -11.99 -10.61 1.93
N PRO A 134 -13.16 -10.31 1.33
CA PRO A 134 -13.31 -9.13 0.48
C PRO A 134 -13.02 -7.83 1.23
N LEU A 135 -13.52 -7.67 2.45
CA LEU A 135 -13.25 -6.51 3.30
C LEU A 135 -11.77 -6.38 3.67
N TYR A 136 -11.14 -7.48 4.09
CA TYR A 136 -9.71 -7.52 4.38
C TYR A 136 -8.86 -7.16 3.15
N ASN A 137 -9.23 -7.71 1.98
CA ASN A 137 -8.54 -7.44 0.72
C ASN A 137 -8.66 -5.98 0.30
N TRP A 138 -9.74 -5.31 0.64
CA TRP A 138 -9.87 -3.87 0.41
C TRP A 138 -8.76 -3.11 1.14
N PHE A 139 -8.55 -3.38 2.44
CA PHE A 139 -7.46 -2.76 3.21
C PHE A 139 -6.07 -3.18 2.71
N LYS A 140 -5.92 -4.41 2.24
CA LYS A 140 -4.63 -4.94 1.76
C LYS A 140 -4.24 -4.42 0.38
N ASN A 141 -5.22 -4.31 -0.53
CA ASN A 141 -4.95 -4.14 -1.96
C ASN A 141 -5.51 -2.85 -2.56
N THR A 142 -6.55 -2.24 -1.97
CA THR A 142 -7.25 -1.10 -2.56
C THR A 142 -6.71 0.24 -2.07
N ILE A 143 -6.52 0.38 -0.75
CA ILE A 143 -5.93 1.59 -0.19
C ILE A 143 -4.41 1.52 -0.22
N VAL A 144 -3.78 2.53 -0.82
CA VAL A 144 -2.33 2.68 -0.93
C VAL A 144 -1.92 3.99 -0.28
N ILE A 145 -1.03 3.92 0.71
CA ILE A 145 -0.58 5.09 1.47
C ILE A 145 0.86 5.40 1.09
N ILE A 146 1.07 6.60 0.56
CA ILE A 146 2.37 7.09 0.12
C ILE A 146 2.80 8.23 1.05
N GLY A 147 3.79 7.97 1.89
CA GLY A 147 4.42 9.00 2.72
C GLY A 147 5.43 9.85 1.96
N PRO A 148 5.96 10.91 2.59
CA PRO A 148 6.94 11.80 1.97
C PRO A 148 8.24 11.11 1.55
N GLU A 149 8.67 10.10 2.32
CA GLU A 149 9.88 9.32 2.08
C GLU A 149 9.61 8.00 1.35
N SER A 150 8.35 7.71 1.01
CA SER A 150 8.00 6.46 0.32
C SER A 150 8.59 6.49 -1.08
N LYS A 151 9.48 5.55 -1.33
CA LYS A 151 9.94 5.23 -2.67
C LYS A 151 8.95 4.25 -3.26
N PHE A 152 7.99 4.75 -4.00
CA PHE A 152 7.10 3.88 -4.75
C PHE A 152 7.86 3.42 -5.99
N VAL A 153 8.19 2.16 -6.04
CA VAL A 153 8.91 1.61 -7.18
C VAL A 153 8.00 0.64 -7.92
N PRO A 154 7.38 1.07 -8.99
CA PRO A 154 6.71 0.17 -9.92
C PRO A 154 7.70 -0.32 -10.97
N ILE A 155 8.90 -0.61 -10.55
CA ILE A 155 9.97 -1.10 -11.43
C ILE A 155 9.53 -2.35 -12.16
N LEU A 156 8.71 -3.20 -11.53
CA LEU A 156 8.08 -4.35 -12.18
C LEU A 156 7.22 -3.95 -13.38
N SER A 157 6.56 -2.80 -13.32
CA SER A 157 5.78 -2.29 -14.45
C SER A 157 6.64 -1.74 -15.58
N LEU A 158 7.83 -1.25 -15.26
CA LEU A 158 8.80 -0.79 -16.28
C LEU A 158 9.44 -1.94 -17.06
N ALA A 159 9.39 -3.17 -16.53
CA ALA A 159 9.85 -4.34 -17.25
C ALA A 159 8.99 -4.64 -18.51
N SER A 160 7.72 -4.21 -18.53
CA SER A 160 6.89 -4.31 -19.73
C SER A 160 7.12 -3.11 -20.65
N LYS A 161 7.30 -3.37 -21.95
CA LYS A 161 7.49 -2.33 -22.97
C LYS A 161 6.36 -1.30 -22.97
N LYS A 162 5.11 -1.75 -22.83
CA LYS A 162 3.91 -0.88 -22.81
C LYS A 162 3.96 0.15 -21.69
N ASN A 163 4.33 -0.28 -20.51
CA ASN A 163 4.40 0.61 -19.34
C ASN A 163 5.58 1.57 -19.45
N LYS A 164 6.75 1.08 -19.89
CA LYS A 164 7.93 1.89 -20.13
C LYS A 164 7.61 3.07 -21.06
N ASP A 165 6.96 2.81 -22.19
CA ASP A 165 6.58 3.85 -23.15
C ASP A 165 5.61 4.88 -22.54
N GLN A 166 4.70 4.45 -21.66
CA GLN A 166 3.79 5.35 -20.96
C GLN A 166 4.53 6.25 -19.96
N TYR A 167 5.48 5.70 -19.20
CA TYR A 167 6.31 6.48 -18.28
C TYR A 167 7.16 7.50 -19.02
N SER A 168 7.85 7.09 -20.08
CA SER A 168 8.70 7.98 -20.87
C SER A 168 7.90 9.13 -21.48
N LYS A 169 6.71 8.86 -22.02
CA LYS A 169 5.79 9.88 -22.55
C LYS A 169 5.36 10.88 -21.47
N LEU A 170 5.01 10.39 -20.28
CA LEU A 170 4.59 11.25 -19.17
C LEU A 170 5.74 12.11 -18.65
N LEU A 171 6.92 11.53 -18.43
CA LEU A 171 8.11 12.29 -18.01
C LEU A 171 8.45 13.40 -19.00
N ASN A 172 8.37 13.11 -20.29
CA ASN A 172 8.58 14.12 -21.34
C ASN A 172 7.47 15.21 -21.26
N ALA A 173 6.21 14.82 -21.14
CA ALA A 173 5.08 15.76 -21.03
C ALA A 173 5.16 16.65 -19.76
N PHE A 174 5.84 16.21 -18.72
CA PHE A 174 6.11 16.98 -17.52
C PHE A 174 7.37 17.88 -17.60
N ASP A 175 7.95 18.02 -18.79
CA ASP A 175 9.09 18.90 -19.06
C ASP A 175 10.33 18.58 -18.18
N THR A 176 10.57 17.29 -17.96
CA THR A 176 11.75 16.82 -17.22
C THR A 176 13.02 16.75 -18.09
N GLY A 177 12.88 16.88 -19.41
CA GLY A 177 13.95 16.65 -20.37
C GLY A 177 14.22 15.16 -20.65
N ILE A 178 13.63 14.25 -19.89
CA ILE A 178 13.77 12.80 -20.11
C ILE A 178 13.00 12.39 -21.35
N ILE A 179 13.70 11.78 -22.31
CA ILE A 179 13.11 11.28 -23.56
C ILE A 179 12.80 9.77 -23.49
N ASP A 180 13.53 9.02 -22.68
CA ASP A 180 13.30 7.59 -22.49
C ASP A 180 13.82 7.11 -21.12
N LEU A 181 13.29 5.97 -20.67
CA LEU A 181 13.79 5.21 -19.54
C LEU A 181 14.40 3.90 -20.04
N LEU A 182 15.59 3.58 -19.59
CA LEU A 182 16.31 2.39 -20.03
C LEU A 182 16.63 1.48 -18.83
N LEU A 183 16.65 0.17 -19.10
CA LEU A 183 17.18 -0.82 -18.17
C LEU A 183 18.60 -1.16 -18.63
N GLN A 184 19.58 -0.77 -17.86
CA GLN A 184 20.98 -1.07 -18.10
C GLN A 184 21.40 -2.24 -17.21
N LYS A 185 21.88 -3.32 -17.82
CA LYS A 185 22.44 -4.47 -17.09
C LYS A 185 23.71 -4.03 -16.37
N CYS A 186 23.83 -4.39 -15.11
CA CYS A 186 25.00 -4.13 -14.28
C CYS A 186 25.79 -5.40 -14.10
N ASP A 187 27.11 -5.32 -14.19
CA ASP A 187 27.98 -6.39 -13.77
C ASP A 187 27.97 -6.47 -12.24
N ILE A 188 27.90 -7.70 -11.72
CA ILE A 188 27.97 -7.98 -10.29
C ILE A 188 29.17 -8.88 -10.01
N SER A 189 29.82 -8.65 -8.87
CA SER A 189 30.94 -9.49 -8.46
C SER A 189 30.48 -10.91 -8.14
N ASP A 190 31.40 -11.90 -8.26
CA ASP A 190 31.11 -13.29 -7.86
C ASP A 190 30.70 -13.39 -6.39
N THR A 191 31.22 -12.50 -5.53
CA THR A 191 30.87 -12.42 -4.11
C THR A 191 29.42 -11.99 -3.93
N ASP A 192 29.00 -10.90 -4.63
CA ASP A 192 27.62 -10.41 -4.59
C ASP A 192 26.65 -11.43 -5.19
N GLN A 193 27.04 -12.10 -6.29
CA GLN A 193 26.26 -13.17 -6.90
C GLN A 193 25.96 -14.29 -5.89
N LYS A 194 26.97 -14.75 -5.16
CA LYS A 194 26.82 -15.79 -4.13
C LYS A 194 25.93 -15.33 -2.99
N MET A 195 26.11 -14.09 -2.52
CA MET A 195 25.30 -13.52 -1.45
C MET A 195 23.82 -13.41 -1.88
N LEU A 196 23.56 -12.87 -3.06
CA LEU A 196 22.21 -12.75 -3.62
C LEU A 196 21.56 -14.12 -3.83
N THR A 197 22.31 -15.10 -4.35
CA THR A 197 21.82 -16.48 -4.50
C THR A 197 21.39 -17.08 -3.17
N THR A 198 22.14 -16.84 -2.10
CA THR A 198 21.78 -17.29 -0.75
C THR A 198 20.50 -16.62 -0.24
N ILE A 199 20.38 -15.30 -0.43
CA ILE A 199 19.19 -14.53 0.00
C ILE A 199 17.91 -14.99 -0.74
N PHE A 200 18.03 -15.31 -2.02
CA PHE A 200 16.89 -15.67 -2.87
C PHE A 200 16.74 -17.18 -3.13
N GLN A 201 17.43 -18.03 -2.38
CA GLN A 201 17.50 -19.46 -2.57
C GLN A 201 16.12 -20.15 -2.72
N ASP A 202 15.14 -19.77 -1.88
CA ASP A 202 13.82 -20.37 -1.92
C ASP A 202 13.02 -19.98 -3.17
N ARG A 203 13.25 -18.78 -3.69
CA ARG A 203 12.57 -18.29 -4.91
C ARG A 203 13.21 -18.83 -6.16
N ILE A 204 14.54 -19.00 -6.16
CA ILE A 204 15.28 -19.64 -7.26
C ILE A 204 14.83 -21.09 -7.44
N LYS A 205 14.61 -21.82 -6.35
CA LYS A 205 14.12 -23.21 -6.38
C LYS A 205 12.75 -23.38 -7.01
N ASN A 206 11.92 -22.34 -6.97
CA ASN A 206 10.58 -22.37 -7.58
C ASN A 206 10.58 -22.00 -9.07
N GLU A 207 11.74 -21.77 -9.67
CA GLU A 207 11.92 -21.38 -11.09
C GLU A 207 11.10 -20.16 -11.52
N GLU A 208 10.68 -19.32 -10.57
CA GLU A 208 9.88 -18.13 -10.85
C GLU A 208 10.78 -16.99 -11.33
N GLU A 209 10.54 -16.52 -12.55
CA GLU A 209 11.14 -15.28 -13.02
C GLU A 209 10.43 -14.11 -12.36
N PHE A 210 11.14 -13.31 -11.56
CA PHE A 210 10.56 -12.12 -10.94
C PHE A 210 11.58 -10.99 -10.83
N PHE A 211 11.06 -9.78 -10.73
CA PHE A 211 11.83 -8.58 -10.49
C PHE A 211 11.64 -8.12 -9.06
N MET A 212 12.69 -7.67 -8.41
CA MET A 212 12.64 -7.10 -7.07
C MET A 212 13.43 -5.79 -7.01
N PRO A 213 12.83 -4.73 -6.46
CA PRO A 213 13.52 -3.46 -6.33
C PRO A 213 14.60 -3.53 -5.24
N ASN A 214 15.74 -2.88 -5.51
CA ASN A 214 16.77 -2.66 -4.50
C ASN A 214 16.50 -1.33 -3.78
N TYR A 215 15.91 -1.39 -2.60
CA TYR A 215 15.61 -0.21 -1.81
C TYR A 215 16.81 0.42 -1.10
N GLY A 216 17.94 -0.28 -1.04
CA GLY A 216 19.15 0.19 -0.34
C GLY A 216 20.02 1.14 -1.16
N SER A 217 19.79 1.27 -2.46
CA SER A 217 20.59 2.10 -3.37
C SER A 217 19.89 3.42 -3.70
N LYS A 218 20.67 4.52 -3.83
CA LYS A 218 20.20 5.75 -4.48
C LYS A 218 19.88 5.50 -5.96
N ASP A 219 20.61 4.60 -6.57
CA ASP A 219 20.32 4.10 -7.91
C ASP A 219 19.13 3.17 -7.86
N ARG A 220 18.20 3.34 -8.78
CA ARG A 220 17.01 2.51 -8.90
C ARG A 220 17.37 1.20 -9.59
N SER A 221 17.69 0.19 -8.81
CA SER A 221 18.09 -1.12 -9.32
C SER A 221 16.97 -2.15 -9.17
N VAL A 222 16.97 -3.13 -10.06
CA VAL A 222 16.05 -4.24 -10.10
C VAL A 222 16.83 -5.53 -10.21
N TYR A 223 16.47 -6.51 -9.42
CA TYR A 223 16.95 -7.89 -9.59
C TYR A 223 15.96 -8.64 -10.47
N ARG A 224 16.48 -9.24 -11.52
CA ARG A 224 15.77 -10.26 -12.30
C ARG A 224 16.27 -11.61 -11.88
N ILE A 225 15.38 -12.46 -11.41
CA ILE A 225 15.70 -13.81 -11.02
C ILE A 225 15.06 -14.76 -12.04
N SER A 226 15.89 -15.54 -12.71
CA SER A 226 15.45 -16.50 -13.70
C SER A 226 16.31 -17.74 -13.56
N LYS A 227 15.69 -18.87 -13.25
CA LYS A 227 16.37 -20.15 -12.94
C LYS A 227 17.43 -19.96 -11.86
N ASP A 228 18.69 -20.26 -12.13
CA ASP A 228 19.78 -20.12 -11.16
C ASP A 228 20.58 -18.81 -11.30
N LEU A 229 20.10 -17.90 -12.16
CA LEU A 229 20.81 -16.65 -12.46
C LEU A 229 20.10 -15.45 -11.82
N ILE A 230 20.90 -14.59 -11.20
CA ILE A 230 20.47 -13.28 -10.72
C ILE A 230 21.14 -12.22 -11.59
N GLU A 231 20.35 -11.44 -12.25
CA GLU A 231 20.80 -10.30 -13.05
C GLU A 231 20.39 -9.01 -12.34
N VAL A 232 21.29 -8.02 -12.34
CA VAL A 232 21.02 -6.70 -11.78
C VAL A 232 20.86 -5.72 -12.93
N TYR A 233 19.75 -4.98 -12.92
CA TYR A 233 19.49 -3.92 -13.85
C TYR A 233 19.35 -2.60 -13.12
N ARG A 234 19.95 -1.54 -13.66
CA ARG A 234 19.75 -0.17 -13.20
C ARG A 234 18.77 0.53 -14.13
N ILE A 235 17.83 1.26 -13.58
CA ILE A 235 17.00 2.17 -14.34
C ILE A 235 17.79 3.46 -14.54
N VAL A 236 17.89 3.90 -15.79
CA VAL A 236 18.59 5.12 -16.18
C VAL A 236 17.68 5.97 -17.06
N SER A 237 17.85 7.28 -17.00
CA SER A 237 17.17 8.24 -17.85
C SER A 237 18.00 8.54 -19.09
N ALA A 238 17.34 8.81 -20.20
CA ALA A 238 17.98 9.30 -21.43
C ALA A 238 17.54 10.74 -21.70
N HIS A 239 18.49 11.63 -21.96
CA HIS A 239 18.27 13.03 -22.36
C HIS A 239 18.87 13.28 -23.74
N LYS A 240 18.42 14.32 -24.45
CA LYS A 240 19.07 14.76 -25.66
C LYS A 240 20.22 15.72 -25.33
N ASN A 241 21.39 15.48 -25.89
CA ASN A 241 22.49 16.45 -25.86
C ASN A 241 22.24 17.58 -26.88
N VAL A 242 23.19 18.51 -26.97
CA VAL A 242 23.14 19.66 -27.93
C VAL A 242 23.07 19.23 -29.38
N ASP A 243 23.59 18.06 -29.72
CA ASP A 243 23.55 17.48 -31.07
C ASP A 243 22.28 16.63 -31.32
N GLY A 244 21.34 16.59 -30.37
CA GLY A 244 20.13 15.79 -30.43
C GLY A 244 20.33 14.29 -30.19
N LYS A 245 21.53 13.85 -29.80
CA LYS A 245 21.84 12.45 -29.49
C LYS A 245 21.47 12.10 -28.05
N PRO A 246 20.98 10.85 -27.77
CA PRO A 246 20.67 10.44 -26.43
C PRO A 246 21.93 10.30 -25.56
N VAL A 247 21.87 10.83 -24.36
CA VAL A 247 22.87 10.67 -23.29
C VAL A 247 22.16 10.08 -22.08
N VAL A 248 22.80 9.11 -21.44
CA VAL A 248 22.24 8.35 -20.34
C VAL A 248 22.73 8.90 -18.99
N PHE A 249 21.80 9.08 -18.05
CA PHE A 249 22.06 9.53 -16.69
C PHE A 249 21.56 8.51 -15.67
N SER A 250 22.29 8.36 -14.58
CA SER A 250 21.78 7.69 -13.38
C SER A 250 20.69 8.53 -12.72
N PHE A 251 19.70 7.90 -12.09
CA PHE A 251 18.73 8.64 -11.26
C PHE A 251 19.36 9.30 -10.03
N ALA A 252 20.58 8.92 -9.64
CA ALA A 252 21.36 9.64 -8.62
C ALA A 252 21.78 11.03 -9.10
N ASP A 253 21.91 11.24 -10.41
CA ASP A 253 22.30 12.51 -11.05
C ASP A 253 21.08 13.38 -11.40
N GLU A 254 19.88 12.81 -11.33
CA GLU A 254 18.64 13.54 -11.58
C GLU A 254 18.24 14.42 -10.38
N SER A 255 17.45 15.45 -10.68
CA SER A 255 16.91 16.32 -9.64
C SER A 255 16.00 15.56 -8.67
N ASP A 256 15.88 16.05 -7.42
CA ASP A 256 14.94 15.49 -6.44
C ASP A 256 13.48 15.54 -6.95
N GLY A 257 13.14 16.58 -7.72
CA GLY A 257 11.84 16.72 -8.36
C GLY A 257 11.57 15.62 -9.40
N THR A 258 12.54 15.34 -10.27
CA THR A 258 12.46 14.24 -11.24
C THR A 258 12.33 12.90 -10.56
N ASN A 259 13.12 12.67 -9.50
CA ASN A 259 13.04 11.46 -8.70
C ASN A 259 11.68 11.30 -8.03
N ARG A 260 11.14 12.37 -7.42
CA ARG A 260 9.82 12.36 -6.78
C ARG A 260 8.71 12.14 -7.80
N LEU A 261 8.81 12.76 -8.98
CA LEU A 261 7.85 12.54 -10.06
C LEU A 261 7.81 11.07 -10.47
N LEU A 262 8.98 10.45 -10.67
CA LEU A 262 9.05 9.03 -11.01
C LEU A 262 8.41 8.14 -9.93
N ASP A 263 8.57 8.50 -8.65
CA ASP A 263 7.93 7.76 -7.54
C ASP A 263 6.41 7.88 -7.55
N LEU A 264 5.86 9.00 -7.99
CA LEU A 264 4.43 9.26 -8.01
C LEU A 264 3.71 8.79 -9.27
N LEU A 265 4.42 8.79 -10.42
CA LEU A 265 3.80 8.44 -11.72
C LEU A 265 3.00 7.14 -11.72
N PRO A 266 3.44 6.05 -11.08
CA PRO A 266 2.66 4.81 -11.05
C PRO A 266 1.31 4.97 -10.40
N ALA A 267 1.27 5.67 -9.26
CA ALA A 267 0.01 5.95 -8.57
C ALA A 267 -0.94 6.75 -9.48
N PHE A 268 -0.43 7.75 -10.18
CA PHE A 268 -1.22 8.56 -11.11
C PHE A 268 -1.65 7.78 -12.36
N ILE A 269 -0.83 6.88 -12.86
CA ILE A 269 -1.20 5.97 -13.96
C ILE A 269 -2.35 5.04 -13.52
N GLU A 270 -2.25 4.42 -12.34
CA GLU A 270 -3.33 3.58 -11.82
C GLU A 270 -4.60 4.36 -11.55
N LEU A 271 -4.50 5.57 -11.01
CA LEU A 271 -5.62 6.48 -10.80
C LEU A 271 -6.34 6.81 -12.13
N THR A 272 -5.58 7.14 -13.18
CA THR A 272 -6.15 7.48 -14.49
C THR A 272 -6.71 6.27 -15.24
N ASN A 273 -6.16 5.09 -15.00
CA ASN A 273 -6.68 3.83 -15.55
C ASN A 273 -7.91 3.30 -14.81
N GLN A 274 -8.41 4.04 -13.81
CA GLN A 274 -9.63 3.72 -13.05
C GLN A 274 -9.60 2.31 -12.44
N THR A 275 -8.48 1.95 -11.83
CA THR A 275 -8.28 0.62 -11.21
C THR A 275 -9.07 0.40 -9.92
N GLY A 276 -9.84 1.41 -9.47
CA GLY A 276 -10.59 1.38 -8.20
C GLY A 276 -9.72 1.55 -6.96
N LYS A 277 -8.45 1.95 -7.12
CA LYS A 277 -7.53 2.21 -6.01
C LYS A 277 -7.84 3.52 -5.29
N VAL A 278 -7.53 3.55 -4.00
CA VAL A 278 -7.58 4.75 -3.16
C VAL A 278 -6.15 5.09 -2.76
N TYR A 279 -5.63 6.20 -3.27
CA TYR A 279 -4.30 6.69 -2.96
C TYR A 279 -4.39 7.82 -1.93
N VAL A 280 -3.71 7.63 -0.79
CA VAL A 280 -3.51 8.65 0.25
C VAL A 280 -2.07 9.11 0.16
N ILE A 281 -1.84 10.35 -0.29
CA ILE A 281 -0.50 10.87 -0.54
C ILE A 281 -0.18 12.03 0.40
N ASP A 282 0.76 11.82 1.30
CA ASP A 282 1.25 12.89 2.18
C ASP A 282 2.33 13.70 1.46
N GLU A 283 2.25 15.03 1.57
CA GLU A 283 3.19 15.97 0.95
C GLU A 283 3.39 15.70 -0.55
N LEU A 284 2.30 15.66 -1.30
CA LEU A 284 2.33 15.43 -2.75
C LEU A 284 3.31 16.35 -3.47
N ASP A 285 3.39 17.60 -3.03
CA ASP A 285 4.21 18.66 -3.63
C ASP A 285 5.65 18.70 -3.11
N ARG A 286 6.03 17.81 -2.18
CA ARG A 286 7.40 17.74 -1.68
C ARG A 286 8.38 17.49 -2.82
N SER A 287 9.41 18.32 -2.88
CA SER A 287 10.44 18.33 -3.94
C SER A 287 9.93 18.64 -5.35
N LEU A 288 8.61 18.82 -5.54
CA LEU A 288 8.05 19.18 -6.84
C LEU A 288 7.88 20.69 -6.98
N HIS A 289 8.22 21.21 -8.14
CA HIS A 289 7.82 22.58 -8.48
C HIS A 289 6.28 22.68 -8.56
N THR A 290 5.70 23.77 -8.06
CA THR A 290 4.24 23.98 -8.01
C THR A 290 3.53 23.71 -9.35
N LYS A 291 4.16 24.07 -10.49
CA LYS A 291 3.63 23.79 -11.82
C LYS A 291 3.49 22.30 -12.09
N LEU A 292 4.47 21.48 -11.64
CA LEU A 292 4.46 20.03 -11.78
C LEU A 292 3.37 19.38 -10.95
N SER A 293 3.23 19.77 -9.68
CA SER A 293 2.15 19.28 -8.80
C SER A 293 0.78 19.58 -9.38
N LYS A 294 0.58 20.80 -9.89
CA LYS A 294 -0.67 21.19 -10.58
C LYS A 294 -0.93 20.36 -11.84
N THR A 295 0.11 20.06 -12.61
CA THR A 295 -0.02 19.27 -13.85
C THR A 295 -0.37 17.82 -13.53
N LEU A 296 0.24 17.21 -12.49
CA LEU A 296 -0.13 15.89 -12.00
C LEU A 296 -1.60 15.80 -11.58
N LEU A 297 -2.06 16.78 -10.78
CA LEU A 297 -3.46 16.83 -10.35
C LEU A 297 -4.40 17.00 -11.54
N LYS A 298 -4.08 17.88 -12.50
CA LYS A 298 -4.87 18.02 -13.73
C LYS A 298 -4.92 16.76 -14.55
N TYR A 299 -3.80 16.04 -14.66
CA TYR A 299 -3.73 14.75 -15.37
C TYR A 299 -4.72 13.75 -14.78
N TYR A 300 -4.77 13.62 -13.45
CA TYR A 300 -5.76 12.78 -12.78
C TYR A 300 -7.19 13.30 -12.97
N LEU A 301 -7.46 14.58 -12.65
CA LEU A 301 -8.80 15.15 -12.68
C LEU A 301 -9.43 15.10 -14.09
N ASN A 302 -8.64 15.27 -15.14
CA ASN A 302 -9.11 15.15 -16.52
C ASN A 302 -9.51 13.71 -16.91
N SER A 303 -9.08 12.70 -16.17
CA SER A 303 -9.48 11.31 -16.36
C SER A 303 -10.73 10.92 -15.59
N CYS A 304 -11.17 11.76 -14.65
CA CYS A 304 -12.35 11.47 -13.83
C CYS A 304 -13.65 11.67 -14.61
N ASN A 305 -14.59 10.77 -14.41
CA ASN A 305 -15.94 10.81 -14.95
C ASN A 305 -16.93 10.24 -13.91
N GLU A 306 -18.21 10.19 -14.23
CA GLU A 306 -19.28 9.71 -13.34
C GLU A 306 -19.09 8.26 -12.86
N ASN A 307 -18.38 7.45 -13.63
CA ASN A 307 -18.10 6.05 -13.30
C ASN A 307 -16.75 5.84 -12.60
N SER A 308 -16.01 6.91 -12.32
CA SER A 308 -14.70 6.82 -11.69
C SER A 308 -14.82 6.25 -10.28
N ARG A 309 -14.02 5.21 -9.99
CA ARG A 309 -13.93 4.57 -8.68
C ARG A 309 -12.60 4.82 -7.98
N SER A 310 -11.58 5.25 -8.73
CA SER A 310 -10.27 5.58 -8.15
C SER A 310 -10.34 6.91 -7.42
N GLN A 311 -9.68 7.00 -6.25
CA GLN A 311 -9.70 8.18 -5.40
C GLN A 311 -8.29 8.63 -5.05
N LEU A 312 -8.08 9.94 -5.00
CA LEU A 312 -6.88 10.59 -4.50
C LEU A 312 -7.24 11.45 -3.28
N ILE A 313 -6.56 11.20 -2.16
CA ILE A 313 -6.74 11.87 -0.86
C ILE A 313 -5.41 12.52 -0.44
#